data_b49758fce43082f4c2270e0122a7a8fc
#
_entry.id   b49758fce43082f4c2270e0122a7a8fc
#
_cell.length_a   1.000
_cell.length_b   1.000
_cell.length_c   1.000
_cell.angle_alpha   90.00
_cell.angle_beta   90.00
_cell.angle_gamma   90.00
#
_symmetry.space_group_name_H-M   'P 1'
#
loop_
_entity.id
_entity.type
_entity.pdbx_description
1 polymer ?
#
loop_
_entity_poly.entity_id
_entity_poly.type
_entity_poly.pdbx_seq_one_letter_code
_entity_poly.pdbx_strand_id
1 'polypeptide(L)'
;MTYRLASPADARKVATVLTDAFANYNMYRTVLNSFFTTDSKYIDYLNKLHYVQVMSNIRKGYCLIAEENGEIIAVAVMQSLRHTRITLWDYLRSGAFALWRYVKPTQCFLPFLDKSSEYAKKQTSENRWYLESFVVSPAWQGKHIGGKFLDEAVLPLVAREGGSQLSLVTNTAMNVFFYQKHGFEQIHQTKIGGVDVWTMLVEVKSEK
;
A
#
# COMPACT_ATOMS: atom_id res chain seq x y z
N MET A 1 4.71 21.08 -3.54
CA MET A 1 4.62 19.61 -3.51
C MET A 1 4.96 19.08 -4.90
N THR A 2 5.85 18.10 -5.01
CA THR A 2 6.25 17.45 -6.27
C THR A 2 5.99 15.96 -6.19
N TYR A 3 5.77 15.32 -7.34
CA TYR A 3 5.48 13.89 -7.44
C TYR A 3 6.51 13.20 -8.31
N ARG A 4 7.02 12.06 -7.87
CA ARG A 4 7.94 11.23 -8.66
C ARG A 4 7.91 9.75 -8.24
N LEU A 5 8.39 8.88 -9.10
CA LEU A 5 8.67 7.51 -8.72
C LEU A 5 9.85 7.47 -7.75
N ALA A 6 9.75 6.62 -6.74
CA ALA A 6 10.82 6.38 -5.80
C ALA A 6 11.96 5.58 -6.46
N SER A 7 13.18 5.92 -6.10
CA SER A 7 14.40 5.19 -6.45
C SER A 7 14.81 4.22 -5.33
N PRO A 8 15.73 3.28 -5.57
CA PRO A 8 16.28 2.44 -4.51
C PRO A 8 16.91 3.23 -3.34
N ALA A 9 17.41 4.43 -3.60
CA ALA A 9 17.96 5.32 -2.56
C ALA A 9 16.89 5.84 -1.60
N ASP A 10 15.64 5.94 -2.04
CA ASP A 10 14.51 6.41 -1.24
C ASP A 10 13.93 5.31 -0.34
N ALA A 11 14.20 4.02 -0.64
CA ALA A 11 13.49 2.89 -0.08
C ALA A 11 13.43 2.87 1.45
N ARG A 12 14.50 3.26 2.14
CA ARG A 12 14.53 3.32 3.61
C ARG A 12 13.61 4.42 4.15
N LYS A 13 13.65 5.62 3.55
CA LYS A 13 12.80 6.75 3.95
C LYS A 13 11.33 6.42 3.71
N VAL A 14 11.01 5.84 2.54
CA VAL A 14 9.65 5.40 2.19
C VAL A 14 9.14 4.34 3.17
N ALA A 15 9.96 3.34 3.50
CA ALA A 15 9.60 2.32 4.48
C ALA A 15 9.33 2.91 5.88
N THR A 16 10.08 3.93 6.29
CA THR A 16 9.83 4.66 7.54
C THR A 16 8.48 5.37 7.51
N VAL A 17 8.17 6.11 6.44
CA VAL A 17 6.87 6.79 6.28
C VAL A 17 5.71 5.80 6.34
N LEU A 18 5.81 4.65 5.67
CA LEU A 18 4.81 3.59 5.75
C LEU A 18 4.69 3.05 7.17
N THR A 19 5.81 2.79 7.83
CA THR A 19 5.83 2.25 9.20
C THR A 19 5.16 3.20 10.17
N ASP A 20 5.49 4.48 10.13
CA ASP A 20 4.92 5.50 11.02
C ASP A 20 3.40 5.64 10.80
N ALA A 21 2.95 5.60 9.53
CA ALA A 21 1.53 5.68 9.22
C ALA A 21 0.74 4.44 9.64
N PHE A 22 1.34 3.23 9.53
CA PHE A 22 0.67 1.98 9.85
C PHE A 22 0.93 1.46 11.27
N ALA A 23 1.85 2.05 12.04
CA ALA A 23 2.21 1.59 13.38
C ALA A 23 1.02 1.41 14.32
N ASN A 24 0.03 2.30 14.24
CA ASN A 24 -1.18 2.27 15.05
C ASN A 24 -2.44 1.90 14.25
N TYR A 25 -2.29 1.45 13.00
CA TYR A 25 -3.43 1.06 12.18
C TYR A 25 -4.06 -0.23 12.73
N ASN A 26 -5.37 -0.19 12.98
CA ASN A 26 -6.08 -1.22 13.71
C ASN A 26 -5.86 -2.64 13.14
N MET A 27 -5.87 -2.80 11.84
CA MET A 27 -5.65 -4.10 11.18
C MET A 27 -4.29 -4.69 11.54
N TYR A 28 -3.21 -3.90 11.46
CA TYR A 28 -1.87 -4.36 11.81
C TYR A 28 -1.79 -4.75 13.29
N ARG A 29 -2.33 -3.92 14.19
CA ARG A 29 -2.35 -4.21 15.63
C ARG A 29 -3.19 -5.46 15.93
N THR A 30 -4.37 -5.62 15.34
CA THR A 30 -5.23 -6.79 15.56
C THR A 30 -4.53 -8.09 15.16
N VAL A 31 -3.87 -8.12 14.01
CA VAL A 31 -3.26 -9.35 13.48
C VAL A 31 -1.89 -9.65 14.12
N LEU A 32 -1.14 -8.62 14.48
CA LEU A 32 0.29 -8.78 14.83
C LEU A 32 0.61 -8.61 16.31
N ASN A 33 -0.23 -7.95 17.10
CA ASN A 33 0.13 -7.53 18.47
C ASN A 33 0.57 -8.69 19.37
N SER A 34 -0.04 -9.87 19.21
CA SER A 34 0.28 -11.06 20.04
C SER A 34 1.67 -11.64 19.81
N PHE A 35 2.34 -11.27 18.71
CA PHE A 35 3.67 -11.78 18.36
C PHE A 35 4.81 -10.97 18.97
N PHE A 36 4.54 -9.79 19.53
CA PHE A 36 5.56 -8.87 19.98
C PHE A 36 5.40 -8.52 21.46
N THR A 37 6.49 -8.63 22.20
CA THR A 37 6.54 -8.30 23.63
C THR A 37 6.81 -6.81 23.90
N THR A 38 7.28 -6.08 22.90
CA THR A 38 7.59 -4.65 22.96
C THR A 38 7.26 -3.95 21.65
N ASP A 39 6.84 -2.68 21.72
CA ASP A 39 6.59 -1.86 20.55
C ASP A 39 7.86 -1.69 19.67
N SER A 40 9.03 -1.63 20.28
CA SER A 40 10.29 -1.53 19.52
C SER A 40 10.49 -2.70 18.56
N LYS A 41 10.24 -3.94 19.00
CA LYS A 41 10.32 -5.14 18.14
C LYS A 41 9.25 -5.15 17.05
N TYR A 42 8.05 -4.68 17.39
CA TYR A 42 6.95 -4.55 16.43
C TYR A 42 7.30 -3.52 15.33
N ILE A 43 7.78 -2.34 15.70
CA ILE A 43 8.20 -1.31 14.75
C ILE A 43 9.38 -1.77 13.89
N ASP A 44 10.37 -2.48 14.46
CA ASP A 44 11.48 -3.05 13.69
C ASP A 44 10.99 -4.07 12.64
N TYR A 45 10.03 -4.91 13.03
CA TYR A 45 9.38 -5.83 12.10
C TYR A 45 8.66 -5.09 10.96
N LEU A 46 7.81 -4.11 11.30
CA LEU A 46 7.08 -3.34 10.30
C LEU A 46 8.02 -2.63 9.33
N ASN A 47 9.09 -2.02 9.85
CA ASN A 47 10.06 -1.32 9.00
C ASN A 47 10.74 -2.26 8.00
N LYS A 48 11.12 -3.46 8.43
CA LYS A 48 11.68 -4.48 7.54
C LYS A 48 10.65 -4.99 6.52
N LEU A 49 9.41 -5.21 6.94
CA LEU A 49 8.33 -5.65 6.06
C LEU A 49 8.06 -4.60 4.98
N HIS A 50 7.89 -3.34 5.37
CA HIS A 50 7.66 -2.24 4.44
C HIS A 50 8.87 -1.98 3.53
N TYR A 51 10.09 -2.13 4.04
CA TYR A 51 11.28 -2.02 3.20
C TYR A 51 11.29 -3.06 2.07
N VAL A 52 10.97 -4.31 2.37
CA VAL A 52 10.88 -5.40 1.38
C VAL A 52 9.77 -5.10 0.36
N GLN A 53 8.60 -4.67 0.81
CA GLN A 53 7.48 -4.27 -0.02
C GLN A 53 7.88 -3.13 -0.98
N VAL A 54 8.46 -2.06 -0.44
CA VAL A 54 8.90 -0.88 -1.21
C VAL A 54 9.96 -1.26 -2.24
N MET A 55 11.00 -1.98 -1.84
CA MET A 55 12.08 -2.39 -2.75
C MET A 55 11.60 -3.31 -3.85
N SER A 56 10.68 -4.23 -3.58
CA SER A 56 10.12 -5.11 -4.61
C SER A 56 9.28 -4.32 -5.61
N ASN A 57 8.51 -3.34 -5.14
CA ASN A 57 7.70 -2.48 -6.00
C ASN A 57 8.52 -1.42 -6.76
N ILE A 58 9.60 -0.90 -6.20
CA ILE A 58 10.55 -0.05 -6.96
C ILE A 58 11.18 -0.83 -8.13
N ARG A 59 11.41 -2.13 -7.96
CA ARG A 59 12.04 -2.97 -8.99
C ARG A 59 11.08 -3.51 -10.04
N LYS A 60 9.84 -3.79 -9.69
CA LYS A 60 8.91 -4.56 -10.52
C LYS A 60 7.51 -3.94 -10.63
N GLY A 61 7.13 -3.10 -9.71
CA GLY A 61 5.86 -2.39 -9.69
C GLY A 61 6.09 -0.89 -9.73
N TYR A 62 5.29 -0.17 -8.96
CA TYR A 62 5.35 1.29 -8.88
C TYR A 62 5.32 1.73 -7.42
N CYS A 63 6.26 2.57 -7.06
CA CYS A 63 6.28 3.28 -5.79
C CYS A 63 6.31 4.77 -6.09
N LEU A 64 5.16 5.44 -6.00
CA LEU A 64 5.03 6.88 -6.23
C LEU A 64 5.13 7.60 -4.90
N ILE A 65 5.83 8.73 -4.87
CA ILE A 65 6.00 9.55 -3.68
C ILE A 65 5.62 11.01 -3.96
N ALA A 66 5.08 11.66 -2.94
CA ALA A 66 4.94 13.11 -2.90
C ALA A 66 6.00 13.69 -1.96
N GLU A 67 6.67 14.74 -2.41
CA GLU A 67 7.72 15.43 -1.67
C GLU A 67 7.39 16.91 -1.47
N GLU A 68 7.73 17.41 -0.30
CA GLU A 68 7.69 18.83 0.04
C GLU A 68 8.96 19.19 0.81
N ASN A 69 9.69 20.22 0.36
CA ASN A 69 10.94 20.67 0.97
C ASN A 69 11.99 19.57 1.19
N GLY A 70 12.07 18.57 0.28
CA GLY A 70 12.98 17.44 0.39
C GLY A 70 12.55 16.33 1.37
N GLU A 71 11.35 16.43 1.95
CA GLU A 71 10.73 15.41 2.81
C GLU A 71 9.69 14.61 2.02
N ILE A 72 9.69 13.29 2.18
CA ILE A 72 8.64 12.41 1.62
C ILE A 72 7.42 12.49 2.52
N ILE A 73 6.34 13.08 2.02
CA ILE A 73 5.13 13.37 2.78
C ILE A 73 3.97 12.42 2.48
N ALA A 74 3.98 11.74 1.33
CA ALA A 74 2.99 10.72 1.01
C ALA A 74 3.61 9.64 0.11
N VAL A 75 3.06 8.43 0.18
CA VAL A 75 3.52 7.25 -0.55
C VAL A 75 2.33 6.47 -1.09
N ALA A 76 2.42 6.05 -2.35
CA ALA A 76 1.53 5.10 -2.99
C ALA A 76 2.34 3.93 -3.57
N VAL A 77 2.10 2.73 -3.08
CA VAL A 77 2.69 1.49 -3.60
C VAL A 77 1.63 0.77 -4.40
N MET A 78 1.88 0.53 -5.69
CA MET A 78 0.88 -0.04 -6.58
C MET A 78 1.50 -0.92 -7.65
N GLN A 79 0.66 -1.75 -8.27
CA GLN A 79 1.09 -2.66 -9.32
C GLN A 79 -0.01 -2.86 -10.36
N SER A 80 0.41 -3.00 -11.60
CA SER A 80 -0.44 -3.47 -12.68
C SER A 80 -0.66 -4.98 -12.52
N LEU A 81 -1.91 -5.43 -12.39
CA LEU A 81 -2.21 -6.86 -12.24
C LEU A 81 -1.93 -7.67 -13.52
N ARG A 82 -1.81 -7.00 -14.65
CA ARG A 82 -1.45 -7.61 -15.93
C ARG A 82 0.07 -7.76 -16.12
N HIS A 83 0.82 -6.70 -15.79
CA HIS A 83 2.24 -6.60 -16.15
C HIS A 83 3.19 -6.82 -14.97
N THR A 84 2.73 -6.59 -13.74
CA THR A 84 3.57 -6.76 -12.56
C THR A 84 3.44 -8.18 -12.02
N ARG A 85 4.56 -8.90 -12.01
CA ARG A 85 4.67 -10.19 -11.34
C ARG A 85 5.87 -10.18 -10.41
N ILE A 86 5.61 -9.93 -9.12
CA ILE A 86 6.62 -10.01 -8.07
C ILE A 86 6.68 -11.46 -7.61
N THR A 87 7.86 -12.08 -7.74
CA THR A 87 8.11 -13.47 -7.38
C THR A 87 8.79 -13.56 -6.01
N LEU A 88 8.83 -14.76 -5.43
CA LEU A 88 9.59 -15.00 -4.19
C LEU A 88 11.06 -14.57 -4.34
N TRP A 89 11.67 -14.78 -5.51
CA TRP A 89 13.03 -14.36 -5.79
C TRP A 89 13.18 -12.83 -5.75
N ASP A 90 12.20 -12.09 -6.25
CA ASP A 90 12.21 -10.63 -6.18
C ASP A 90 12.14 -10.13 -4.73
N TYR A 91 11.35 -10.78 -3.87
CA TYR A 91 11.33 -10.48 -2.43
C TYR A 91 12.67 -10.78 -1.75
N LEU A 92 13.29 -11.92 -2.05
CA LEU A 92 14.62 -12.27 -1.50
C LEU A 92 15.66 -11.23 -1.92
N ARG A 93 15.72 -10.85 -3.19
CA ARG A 93 16.60 -9.79 -3.70
C ARG A 93 16.27 -8.40 -3.15
N SER A 94 15.06 -8.19 -2.67
CA SER A 94 14.60 -6.96 -2.02
C SER A 94 14.84 -6.93 -0.52
N GLY A 95 15.54 -7.94 0.03
CA GLY A 95 15.95 -7.97 1.43
C GLY A 95 15.04 -8.78 2.35
N ALA A 96 14.15 -9.64 1.82
CA ALA A 96 13.23 -10.46 2.63
C ALA A 96 13.95 -11.35 3.65
N PHE A 97 15.25 -11.63 3.44
CA PHE A 97 16.08 -12.34 4.41
C PHE A 97 16.14 -11.62 5.77
N ALA A 98 15.97 -10.29 5.83
CA ALA A 98 15.92 -9.55 7.08
C ALA A 98 14.72 -9.93 7.98
N LEU A 99 13.70 -10.60 7.40
CA LEU A 99 12.52 -11.10 8.12
C LEU A 99 12.71 -12.49 8.75
N TRP A 100 13.88 -13.13 8.58
CA TRP A 100 14.14 -14.48 9.11
C TRP A 100 13.90 -14.62 10.63
N ARG A 101 14.15 -13.54 11.39
CA ARG A 101 13.88 -13.50 12.83
C ARG A 101 12.39 -13.35 13.17
N TYR A 102 11.57 -13.03 12.18
CA TYR A 102 10.14 -12.72 12.28
C TYR A 102 9.27 -13.70 11.47
N VAL A 103 9.70 -14.96 11.34
CA VAL A 103 8.99 -15.98 10.54
C VAL A 103 7.54 -16.14 11.00
N LYS A 104 7.29 -16.28 12.31
CA LYS A 104 5.93 -16.49 12.85
C LYS A 104 4.96 -15.34 12.51
N PRO A 105 5.26 -14.07 12.84
CA PRO A 105 4.37 -12.97 12.45
C PRO A 105 4.23 -12.85 10.92
N THR A 106 5.30 -13.09 10.15
CA THR A 106 5.25 -13.03 8.69
C THR A 106 4.33 -14.13 8.11
N GLN A 107 4.43 -15.36 8.60
CA GLN A 107 3.57 -16.49 8.20
C GLN A 107 2.09 -16.29 8.57
N CYS A 108 1.79 -15.48 9.57
CA CYS A 108 0.42 -15.10 9.92
C CYS A 108 -0.08 -13.93 9.05
N PHE A 109 0.76 -12.91 8.88
CA PHE A 109 0.35 -11.65 8.29
C PHE A 109 0.24 -11.68 6.75
N LEU A 110 1.17 -12.33 6.05
CA LEU A 110 1.12 -12.39 4.59
C LEU A 110 -0.11 -13.12 4.05
N PRO A 111 -0.51 -14.30 4.55
CA PRO A 111 -1.76 -14.94 4.13
C PRO A 111 -3.01 -14.11 4.47
N PHE A 112 -2.99 -13.36 5.58
CA PHE A 112 -4.06 -12.43 5.91
C PHE A 112 -4.18 -11.33 4.83
N LEU A 113 -3.06 -10.71 4.42
CA LEU A 113 -3.03 -9.70 3.36
C LEU A 113 -3.49 -10.28 2.02
N ASP A 114 -3.02 -11.47 1.65
CA ASP A 114 -3.42 -12.15 0.42
C ASP A 114 -4.91 -12.41 0.39
N LYS A 115 -5.47 -12.97 1.47
CA LYS A 115 -6.90 -13.21 1.59
C LYS A 115 -7.72 -11.92 1.56
N SER A 116 -7.22 -10.86 2.21
CA SER A 116 -7.88 -9.55 2.23
C SER A 116 -7.94 -8.92 0.84
N SER A 117 -6.88 -9.08 0.04
CA SER A 117 -6.79 -8.50 -1.31
C SER A 117 -7.32 -9.40 -2.43
N GLU A 118 -7.71 -10.64 -2.12
CA GLU A 118 -8.11 -11.64 -3.11
C GLU A 118 -9.25 -11.16 -4.00
N TYR A 119 -10.31 -10.60 -3.40
CA TYR A 119 -11.44 -10.09 -4.17
C TYR A 119 -11.05 -8.92 -5.06
N ALA A 120 -10.26 -7.97 -4.54
CA ALA A 120 -9.76 -6.82 -5.30
C ALA A 120 -8.91 -7.23 -6.51
N LYS A 121 -8.12 -8.30 -6.38
CA LYS A 121 -7.21 -8.79 -7.42
C LYS A 121 -7.88 -9.73 -8.43
N LYS A 122 -8.96 -10.43 -8.06
CA LYS A 122 -9.66 -11.41 -8.92
C LYS A 122 -10.67 -10.80 -9.88
N GLN A 123 -11.17 -9.60 -9.64
CA GLN A 123 -12.14 -8.96 -10.52
C GLN A 123 -11.47 -8.63 -11.88
N THR A 124 -12.01 -9.19 -12.93
CA THR A 124 -11.36 -9.23 -14.26
C THR A 124 -11.66 -8.01 -15.12
N SER A 125 -10.78 -7.03 -15.10
CA SER A 125 -10.55 -6.20 -16.30
C SER A 125 -9.09 -6.37 -16.71
N GLU A 126 -8.82 -6.39 -18.02
CA GLU A 126 -7.47 -6.66 -18.54
C GLU A 126 -6.42 -5.63 -18.08
N ASN A 127 -6.85 -4.40 -17.75
CA ASN A 127 -5.97 -3.28 -17.41
C ASN A 127 -6.21 -2.77 -15.98
N ARG A 128 -6.44 -3.69 -15.04
CA ARG A 128 -6.62 -3.34 -13.63
C ARG A 128 -5.31 -3.16 -12.91
N TRP A 129 -5.31 -2.15 -12.03
CA TRP A 129 -4.26 -1.87 -11.06
C TRP A 129 -4.73 -2.13 -9.65
N TYR A 130 -3.79 -2.42 -8.78
CA TYR A 130 -4.03 -2.60 -7.35
C TYR A 130 -3.15 -1.65 -6.55
N LEU A 131 -3.78 -0.82 -5.73
CA LEU A 131 -3.12 0.07 -4.78
C LEU A 131 -2.90 -0.71 -3.47
N GLU A 132 -1.66 -1.14 -3.27
CA GLU A 132 -1.26 -2.00 -2.17
C GLU A 132 -1.12 -1.24 -0.86
N SER A 133 -0.55 -0.02 -0.93
CA SER A 133 -0.41 0.88 0.21
C SER A 133 -0.58 2.33 -0.24
N PHE A 134 -1.33 3.09 0.55
CA PHE A 134 -1.53 4.52 0.34
C PHE A 134 -1.51 5.22 1.68
N VAL A 135 -0.53 6.10 1.89
CA VAL A 135 -0.34 6.80 3.16
C VAL A 135 0.06 8.24 2.97
N VAL A 136 -0.31 9.07 3.95
CA VAL A 136 0.25 10.39 4.19
C VAL A 136 0.99 10.33 5.52
N SER A 137 2.22 10.86 5.57
CA SER A 137 3.01 10.96 6.79
C SER A 137 2.17 11.59 7.93
N PRO A 138 2.20 11.05 9.16
CA PRO A 138 1.37 11.55 10.26
C PRO A 138 1.47 13.05 10.50
N ALA A 139 2.65 13.65 10.35
CA ALA A 139 2.87 15.10 10.50
C ALA A 139 2.18 15.95 9.41
N TRP A 140 1.75 15.31 8.32
CA TRP A 140 1.15 15.95 7.16
C TRP A 140 -0.32 15.59 6.93
N GLN A 141 -0.91 14.75 7.78
CA GLN A 141 -2.33 14.41 7.74
C GLN A 141 -3.21 15.64 8.09
N GLY A 142 -4.48 15.60 7.66
CA GLY A 142 -5.41 16.70 7.88
C GLY A 142 -5.24 17.93 6.97
N LYS A 143 -4.24 17.92 6.07
CA LYS A 143 -3.91 19.04 5.16
C LYS A 143 -4.36 18.80 3.71
N HIS A 144 -5.32 17.91 3.47
CA HIS A 144 -5.84 17.52 2.16
C HIS A 144 -4.81 16.94 1.18
N ILE A 145 -3.62 16.55 1.67
CA ILE A 145 -2.53 16.01 0.83
C ILE A 145 -2.94 14.68 0.19
N GLY A 146 -3.61 13.80 0.94
CA GLY A 146 -4.03 12.50 0.41
C GLY A 146 -4.92 12.63 -0.83
N GLY A 147 -5.94 13.50 -0.79
CA GLY A 147 -6.81 13.75 -1.94
C GLY A 147 -6.03 14.29 -3.14
N LYS A 148 -5.23 15.35 -2.95
CA LYS A 148 -4.39 15.90 -4.01
C LYS A 148 -3.45 14.85 -4.61
N PHE A 149 -2.78 14.06 -3.78
CA PHE A 149 -1.86 13.04 -4.24
C PHE A 149 -2.57 11.93 -5.05
N LEU A 150 -3.78 11.55 -4.61
CA LEU A 150 -4.59 10.57 -5.33
C LEU A 150 -5.02 11.10 -6.70
N ASP A 151 -5.60 12.31 -6.73
CA ASP A 151 -6.21 12.90 -7.93
C ASP A 151 -5.17 13.45 -8.93
N GLU A 152 -4.08 14.06 -8.43
CA GLU A 152 -3.10 14.74 -9.28
C GLU A 152 -1.92 13.84 -9.71
N ALA A 153 -1.71 12.69 -9.02
CA ALA A 153 -0.55 11.85 -9.30
C ALA A 153 -0.86 10.37 -9.43
N VAL A 154 -1.62 9.77 -8.52
CA VAL A 154 -1.86 8.31 -8.53
C VAL A 154 -2.76 7.93 -9.69
N LEU A 155 -3.95 8.53 -9.81
CA LEU A 155 -4.89 8.22 -10.90
C LEU A 155 -4.32 8.59 -12.27
N PRO A 156 -3.68 9.77 -12.46
CA PRO A 156 -3.00 10.10 -13.72
C PRO A 156 -1.85 9.13 -14.08
N LEU A 157 -1.07 8.64 -13.11
CA LEU A 157 -0.06 7.63 -13.38
C LEU A 157 -0.68 6.34 -13.90
N VAL A 158 -1.75 5.85 -13.26
CA VAL A 158 -2.46 4.64 -13.70
C VAL A 158 -3.01 4.82 -15.11
N ALA A 159 -3.63 5.97 -15.43
CA ALA A 159 -4.12 6.30 -16.76
C ALA A 159 -3.01 6.28 -17.82
N ARG A 160 -1.90 6.98 -17.55
CA ARG A 160 -0.75 7.07 -18.44
C ARG A 160 -0.11 5.72 -18.74
N GLU A 161 -0.09 4.83 -17.77
CA GLU A 161 0.43 3.46 -17.91
C GLU A 161 -0.61 2.48 -18.48
N GLY A 162 -1.73 2.99 -19.02
CA GLY A 162 -2.77 2.21 -19.69
C GLY A 162 -3.72 1.46 -18.76
N GLY A 163 -3.73 1.81 -17.46
CA GLY A 163 -4.70 1.26 -16.52
C GLY A 163 -6.10 1.86 -16.73
N SER A 164 -7.13 1.03 -16.70
CA SER A 164 -8.54 1.45 -16.81
C SER A 164 -9.28 1.40 -15.48
N GLN A 165 -8.72 0.71 -14.50
CA GLN A 165 -9.31 0.54 -13.17
C GLN A 165 -8.24 0.51 -12.10
N LEU A 166 -8.52 1.14 -10.94
CA LEU A 166 -7.71 1.03 -9.74
C LEU A 166 -8.54 0.45 -8.61
N SER A 167 -8.10 -0.68 -8.06
CA SER A 167 -8.73 -1.32 -6.89
C SER A 167 -7.82 -1.21 -5.67
N LEU A 168 -8.43 -1.26 -4.50
CA LEU A 168 -7.74 -1.30 -3.21
C LEU A 168 -8.59 -2.01 -2.16
N VAL A 169 -7.98 -2.31 -1.02
CA VAL A 169 -8.70 -2.69 0.20
C VAL A 169 -8.42 -1.71 1.31
N THR A 170 -9.42 -1.50 2.17
CA THR A 170 -9.30 -0.70 3.38
C THR A 170 -10.01 -1.35 4.56
N ASN A 171 -9.67 -0.91 5.79
CA ASN A 171 -10.12 -1.55 7.03
C ASN A 171 -10.78 -0.57 8.00
N THR A 172 -11.10 0.64 7.55
CA THR A 172 -11.80 1.65 8.36
C THR A 172 -12.89 2.35 7.56
N ALA A 173 -14.04 2.61 8.20
CA ALA A 173 -15.13 3.35 7.58
C ALA A 173 -14.73 4.78 7.15
N MET A 174 -13.80 5.41 7.88
CA MET A 174 -13.26 6.72 7.53
C MET A 174 -12.54 6.67 6.17
N ASN A 175 -11.76 5.63 5.91
CA ASN A 175 -11.09 5.46 4.62
C ASN A 175 -12.09 5.15 3.50
N VAL A 176 -13.14 4.35 3.77
CA VAL A 176 -14.21 4.12 2.79
C VAL A 176 -14.81 5.47 2.35
N PHE A 177 -15.17 6.32 3.30
CA PHE A 177 -15.70 7.66 3.01
C PHE A 177 -14.69 8.55 2.26
N PHE A 178 -13.40 8.48 2.62
CA PHE A 178 -12.34 9.19 1.89
C PHE A 178 -12.31 8.75 0.42
N TYR A 179 -12.23 7.45 0.15
CA TYR A 179 -12.16 6.93 -1.21
C TYR A 179 -13.43 7.21 -2.02
N GLN A 180 -14.61 7.13 -1.39
CA GLN A 180 -15.88 7.49 -2.06
C GLN A 180 -15.91 8.95 -2.54
N LYS A 181 -15.33 9.89 -1.77
CA LYS A 181 -15.19 11.30 -2.20
C LYS A 181 -14.30 11.47 -3.44
N HIS A 182 -13.42 10.51 -3.71
CA HIS A 182 -12.53 10.49 -4.86
C HIS A 182 -12.99 9.52 -5.96
N GLY A 183 -14.31 9.22 -5.99
CA GLY A 183 -14.93 8.46 -7.07
C GLY A 183 -14.83 6.95 -6.97
N PHE A 184 -14.26 6.41 -5.87
CA PHE A 184 -14.25 4.97 -5.67
C PHE A 184 -15.62 4.46 -5.21
N GLU A 185 -16.03 3.34 -5.75
CA GLU A 185 -17.21 2.59 -5.34
C GLU A 185 -16.80 1.43 -4.42
N GLN A 186 -17.60 1.16 -3.38
CA GLN A 186 -17.46 -0.05 -2.59
C GLN A 186 -18.07 -1.22 -3.37
N ILE A 187 -17.25 -2.17 -3.78
CA ILE A 187 -17.69 -3.33 -4.57
C ILE A 187 -17.81 -4.63 -3.76
N HIS A 188 -17.17 -4.69 -2.59
CA HIS A 188 -17.25 -5.85 -1.69
C HIS A 188 -16.94 -5.46 -0.25
N GLN A 189 -17.52 -6.25 0.69
CA GLN A 189 -17.21 -6.15 2.12
C GLN A 189 -17.19 -7.54 2.73
N THR A 190 -16.24 -7.80 3.61
CA THR A 190 -16.13 -9.04 4.36
C THR A 190 -15.44 -8.79 5.71
N LYS A 191 -15.39 -9.82 6.55
CA LYS A 191 -14.63 -9.79 7.81
C LYS A 191 -13.66 -10.96 7.85
N ILE A 192 -12.39 -10.68 8.10
CA ILE A 192 -11.32 -11.68 8.14
C ILE A 192 -10.56 -11.53 9.47
N GLY A 193 -10.53 -12.60 10.28
CA GLY A 193 -9.83 -12.57 11.56
C GLY A 193 -10.30 -11.46 12.52
N GLY A 194 -11.59 -11.09 12.46
CA GLY A 194 -12.15 -9.99 13.25
C GLY A 194 -11.96 -8.59 12.65
N VAL A 195 -11.21 -8.46 11.56
CA VAL A 195 -10.97 -7.19 10.85
C VAL A 195 -11.98 -7.01 9.72
N ASP A 196 -12.61 -5.85 9.66
CA ASP A 196 -13.46 -5.49 8.52
C ASP A 196 -12.58 -5.18 7.31
N VAL A 197 -12.99 -5.66 6.13
CA VAL A 197 -12.28 -5.48 4.86
C VAL A 197 -13.27 -5.00 3.81
N TRP A 198 -13.06 -3.78 3.34
CA TRP A 198 -13.81 -3.19 2.22
C TRP A 198 -12.95 -3.15 0.98
N THR A 199 -13.48 -3.66 -0.13
CA THR A 199 -12.86 -3.52 -1.44
C THR A 199 -13.47 -2.33 -2.16
N MET A 200 -12.62 -1.44 -2.61
CA MET A 200 -12.96 -0.23 -3.33
C MET A 200 -12.41 -0.30 -4.77
N LEU A 201 -13.13 0.27 -5.71
CA LEU A 201 -12.78 0.32 -7.12
C LEU A 201 -13.11 1.69 -7.71
N VAL A 202 -12.25 2.21 -8.57
CA VAL A 202 -12.53 3.38 -9.40
C VAL A 202 -12.20 3.10 -10.86
N GLU A 203 -13.04 3.59 -11.77
CA GLU A 203 -12.75 3.64 -13.20
C GLU A 203 -11.78 4.79 -13.48
N VAL A 204 -10.67 4.48 -14.12
CA VAL A 204 -9.65 5.48 -14.49
C VAL A 204 -9.87 5.88 -15.95
N LYS A 205 -10.16 7.17 -16.16
CA LYS A 205 -10.34 7.70 -17.51
C LYS A 205 -8.97 7.86 -18.18
N SER A 206 -8.78 7.22 -19.32
CA SER A 206 -7.62 7.51 -20.17
C SER A 206 -7.73 8.96 -20.66
N GLU A 207 -6.71 9.76 -20.41
CA GLU A 207 -6.55 11.02 -21.13
C GLU A 207 -6.43 10.71 -22.63
N LYS A 208 -7.37 11.25 -23.42
CA LYS A 208 -7.34 11.18 -24.90
C LYS A 208 -6.34 12.17 -25.44
#